data_8759b313a8ce22e62008822e8340ca97
#
_entry.id   8759b313a8ce22e62008822e8340ca97
#
_cell.length_a   1.000
_cell.length_b   1.000
_cell.length_c   1.000
_cell.angle_alpha   90.00
_cell.angle_beta   90.00
_cell.angle_gamma   90.00
#
_symmetry.space_group_name_H-M   'P 1'
#
loop_
_entity.id
_entity.type
_entity.pdbx_description
1 polymer ?
#
loop_
_entity_poly.entity_id
_entity_poly.type
_entity_poly.pdbx_seq_one_letter_code
_entity_poly.pdbx_strand_id
1 'polypeptide(L)'
;NRQSEKKYPYNIARFNDLRYKAVYENVQEYDSGMFIDVYPLDGAGHMTESEVRSLDKKRDYLMKMILWSIDDHYEPSKHNKWYRSAIKYFVRSYAKFKGSDYFLNKMEDLKNQYEFDSSEYVAEMVWDIKTVLCKKSWFGEGQMIQFEDIKVKAPKDIDSFLKVYYGDYMKLPPVEQRVPSHGYALYKRE
;
A
#
# COMPACT_ATOMS: atom_id res chain seq x y z
N ASN A 1 -0.38 6.99 -15.50
CA ASN A 1 -0.41 8.46 -15.38
C ASN A 1 -1.44 8.83 -14.32
N ARG A 2 -0.99 9.14 -13.08
CA ARG A 2 -1.84 9.43 -11.90
C ARG A 2 -2.84 10.57 -12.15
N GLN A 3 -2.55 11.49 -13.05
CA GLN A 3 -3.41 12.62 -13.39
C GLN A 3 -4.59 12.25 -14.30
N SER A 4 -4.51 11.15 -15.04
CA SER A 4 -5.60 10.72 -15.93
C SER A 4 -6.65 9.86 -15.24
N GLU A 5 -6.33 9.25 -14.12
CA GLU A 5 -7.24 8.41 -13.33
C GLU A 5 -7.47 9.00 -11.94
N LYS A 6 -8.29 10.06 -11.89
CA LYS A 6 -8.66 10.77 -10.63
C LYS A 6 -9.26 9.88 -9.54
N LYS A 7 -9.50 8.60 -9.82
CA LYS A 7 -10.12 7.63 -8.90
C LYS A 7 -9.15 6.55 -8.40
N TYR A 8 -7.89 6.52 -8.88
CA TYR A 8 -6.92 5.54 -8.41
C TYR A 8 -6.32 6.00 -7.06
N PRO A 9 -6.69 5.34 -5.93
CA PRO A 9 -6.38 5.84 -4.60
C PRO A 9 -5.01 5.40 -4.09
N TYR A 10 -4.29 4.59 -4.86
CA TYR A 10 -3.10 3.90 -4.37
C TYR A 10 -1.84 4.61 -4.83
N ASN A 11 -0.85 4.70 -3.93
CA ASN A 11 0.46 5.30 -4.21
C ASN A 11 1.50 4.25 -4.65
N ILE A 12 1.04 3.19 -5.29
CA ILE A 12 1.84 2.09 -5.86
C ILE A 12 1.55 1.95 -7.35
N ALA A 13 2.44 1.31 -8.07
CA ALA A 13 2.17 0.93 -9.45
C ALA A 13 1.37 -0.39 -9.47
N ARG A 14 0.48 -0.52 -10.45
CA ARG A 14 -0.34 -1.72 -10.63
C ARG A 14 -0.39 -2.10 -12.10
N PHE A 15 -0.09 -3.36 -12.41
CA PHE A 15 -0.31 -3.94 -13.72
C PHE A 15 -1.67 -4.62 -13.73
N ASN A 16 -2.54 -4.20 -14.65
CA ASN A 16 -3.91 -4.74 -14.77
C ASN A 16 -4.07 -5.53 -16.05
N ASP A 17 -4.61 -6.73 -15.94
CA ASP A 17 -5.16 -7.47 -17.07
C ASP A 17 -6.62 -7.06 -17.28
N LEU A 18 -6.85 -6.20 -18.27
CA LEU A 18 -8.15 -5.62 -18.56
C LEU A 18 -9.11 -6.58 -19.28
N ARG A 19 -8.71 -7.82 -19.57
CA ARG A 19 -9.63 -8.89 -20.01
C ARG A 19 -10.58 -9.31 -18.89
N TYR A 20 -10.27 -8.91 -17.65
CA TYR A 20 -11.11 -9.13 -16.47
C TYR A 20 -11.55 -7.80 -15.89
N LYS A 21 -12.65 -7.82 -15.14
CA LYS A 21 -13.12 -6.71 -14.30
C LYS A 21 -13.11 -7.15 -12.84
N ALA A 22 -12.41 -6.39 -12.00
CA ALA A 22 -12.48 -6.56 -10.55
C ALA A 22 -13.62 -5.71 -9.99
N VAL A 23 -14.53 -6.32 -9.24
CA VAL A 23 -15.66 -5.66 -8.58
C VAL A 23 -15.46 -5.77 -7.07
N TYR A 24 -15.37 -4.64 -6.40
CA TYR A 24 -15.15 -4.54 -4.95
C TYR A 24 -16.48 -4.30 -4.24
N GLU A 25 -16.69 -4.96 -3.09
CA GLU A 25 -17.96 -4.84 -2.34
C GLU A 25 -18.12 -3.48 -1.66
N ASN A 26 -17.05 -2.84 -1.23
CA ASN A 26 -17.10 -1.68 -0.35
C ASN A 26 -16.20 -0.51 -0.76
N VAL A 27 -15.69 -0.49 -1.98
CA VAL A 27 -14.79 0.56 -2.47
C VAL A 27 -15.34 1.16 -3.76
N GLN A 28 -15.19 2.47 -3.90
CA GLN A 28 -15.55 3.15 -5.14
C GLN A 28 -14.81 2.51 -6.32
N GLU A 29 -15.56 2.08 -7.32
CA GLU A 29 -15.01 1.43 -8.50
C GLU A 29 -14.10 2.40 -9.29
N TYR A 30 -12.85 2.03 -9.43
CA TYR A 30 -12.04 2.44 -10.55
C TYR A 30 -11.94 1.24 -11.49
N ASP A 31 -11.75 1.48 -12.78
CA ASP A 31 -11.71 0.41 -13.77
C ASP A 31 -10.44 -0.46 -13.58
N SER A 32 -10.58 -1.53 -12.82
CA SER A 32 -9.52 -2.46 -12.46
C SER A 32 -9.81 -3.85 -13.04
N GLY A 33 -8.75 -4.51 -13.50
CA GLY A 33 -8.78 -5.90 -13.92
C GLY A 33 -8.18 -6.85 -12.87
N MET A 34 -7.78 -8.03 -13.29
CA MET A 34 -6.86 -8.86 -12.52
C MET A 34 -5.50 -8.15 -12.46
N PHE A 35 -4.90 -8.04 -11.30
CA PHE A 35 -3.76 -7.16 -11.14
C PHE A 35 -2.59 -7.77 -10.36
N ILE A 36 -1.42 -7.19 -10.59
CA ILE A 36 -0.20 -7.37 -9.79
C ILE A 36 0.21 -6.00 -9.28
N ASP A 37 0.35 -5.86 -7.98
CA ASP A 37 0.87 -4.65 -7.35
C ASP A 37 2.40 -4.66 -7.35
N VAL A 38 2.98 -3.49 -7.62
CA VAL A 38 4.42 -3.26 -7.60
C VAL A 38 4.72 -2.23 -6.53
N TYR A 39 5.38 -2.69 -5.49
CA TYR A 39 5.74 -1.88 -4.33
C TYR A 39 7.16 -1.36 -4.48
N PRO A 40 7.39 -0.04 -4.40
CA PRO A 40 8.74 0.51 -4.40
C PRO A 40 9.41 0.22 -3.06
N LEU A 41 10.71 -0.06 -3.09
CA LEU A 41 11.56 -0.03 -1.92
C LEU A 41 12.30 1.30 -1.91
N ASP A 42 12.08 2.07 -0.87
CA ASP A 42 12.70 3.38 -0.67
C ASP A 42 13.82 3.30 0.37
N GLY A 43 14.76 4.25 0.34
CA GLY A 43 15.81 4.34 1.35
C GLY A 43 15.23 4.65 2.73
N ALA A 44 15.67 3.91 3.75
CA ALA A 44 15.21 4.06 5.15
C ALA A 44 16.33 4.50 6.11
N GLY A 45 17.54 4.78 5.60
CA GLY A 45 18.68 5.16 6.45
C GLY A 45 18.93 4.18 7.59
N HIS A 46 18.95 4.70 8.83
CA HIS A 46 19.04 3.96 10.09
C HIS A 46 17.90 4.33 11.03
N MET A 47 16.66 4.22 10.55
CA MET A 47 15.49 4.62 11.34
C MET A 47 15.42 3.86 12.65
N THR A 48 15.19 4.60 13.73
CA THR A 48 14.85 4.04 15.04
C THR A 48 13.38 3.59 15.06
N GLU A 49 13.02 2.75 16.03
CA GLU A 49 11.60 2.36 16.18
C GLU A 49 10.64 3.55 16.38
N SER A 50 11.10 4.63 17.01
CA SER A 50 10.28 5.83 17.22
C SER A 50 10.04 6.58 15.90
N GLU A 51 11.04 6.63 15.02
CA GLU A 51 10.93 7.21 13.69
C GLU A 51 10.02 6.37 12.80
N VAL A 52 10.16 5.04 12.83
CA VAL A 52 9.25 4.11 12.12
C VAL A 52 7.81 4.34 12.58
N ARG A 53 7.55 4.37 13.90
CA ARG A 53 6.19 4.64 14.42
C ARG A 53 5.65 6.03 14.01
N SER A 54 6.53 7.04 13.92
CA SER A 54 6.14 8.38 13.44
C SER A 54 5.81 8.36 11.95
N LEU A 55 6.60 7.65 11.15
CA LEU A 55 6.37 7.45 9.73
C LEU A 55 5.02 6.76 9.49
N ASP A 56 4.76 5.64 10.17
CA ASP A 56 3.51 4.89 10.06
C ASP A 56 2.29 5.79 10.33
N LYS A 57 2.32 6.57 11.42
CA LYS A 57 1.23 7.52 11.73
C LYS A 57 1.01 8.59 10.65
N LYS A 58 2.11 9.13 10.10
CA LYS A 58 2.02 10.13 9.01
C LYS A 58 1.47 9.49 7.74
N ARG A 59 1.96 8.32 7.37
CA ARG A 59 1.47 7.55 6.22
C ARG A 59 -0.03 7.26 6.35
N ASP A 60 -0.46 6.70 7.48
CA ASP A 60 -1.87 6.37 7.73
C ASP A 60 -2.77 7.61 7.64
N TYR A 61 -2.30 8.73 8.17
CA TYR A 61 -3.01 10.00 8.03
C TYR A 61 -3.13 10.42 6.56
N LEU A 62 -2.02 10.40 5.80
CA LEU A 62 -2.00 10.79 4.40
C LEU A 62 -2.86 9.88 3.53
N MET A 63 -2.78 8.56 3.74
CA MET A 63 -3.64 7.58 3.05
C MET A 63 -5.12 7.88 3.28
N LYS A 64 -5.51 8.13 4.52
CA LYS A 64 -6.88 8.51 4.86
C LYS A 64 -7.32 9.80 4.17
N MET A 65 -6.44 10.81 4.13
CA MET A 65 -6.74 12.09 3.47
C MET A 65 -6.85 11.93 1.94
N ILE A 66 -6.00 11.09 1.33
CA ILE A 66 -6.10 10.74 -0.08
C ILE A 66 -7.46 10.11 -0.37
N LEU A 67 -7.83 9.06 0.36
CA LEU A 67 -9.12 8.38 0.20
C LEU A 67 -10.29 9.35 0.36
N TRP A 68 -10.26 10.18 1.39
CA TRP A 68 -11.35 11.16 1.63
C TRP A 68 -11.41 12.29 0.61
N SER A 69 -10.31 12.58 -0.08
CA SER A 69 -10.30 13.60 -1.14
C SER A 69 -10.97 13.13 -2.43
N ILE A 70 -10.98 11.80 -2.70
CA ILE A 70 -11.53 11.21 -3.92
C ILE A 70 -12.90 10.55 -3.74
N ASP A 71 -13.23 10.14 -2.50
CA ASP A 71 -14.49 9.46 -2.19
C ASP A 71 -15.67 10.43 -2.26
N ASP A 72 -16.68 10.12 -3.08
CA ASP A 72 -17.88 10.92 -3.27
C ASP A 72 -19.03 10.48 -2.35
N HIS A 73 -18.94 9.30 -1.73
CA HIS A 73 -20.00 8.72 -0.92
C HIS A 73 -19.59 8.64 0.54
N TYR A 74 -20.01 9.59 1.34
CA TYR A 74 -19.85 9.56 2.79
C TYR A 74 -21.18 9.27 3.47
N GLU A 75 -21.29 8.10 4.07
CA GLU A 75 -22.37 7.80 5.00
C GLU A 75 -21.88 7.97 6.45
N PRO A 76 -22.49 8.88 7.25
CA PRO A 76 -22.20 8.98 8.66
C PRO A 76 -22.54 7.64 9.34
N SER A 77 -21.62 7.06 10.09
CA SER A 77 -21.90 5.87 10.89
C SER A 77 -23.03 6.18 11.88
N LYS A 78 -24.11 5.41 11.87
CA LYS A 78 -25.27 5.53 12.76
C LYS A 78 -24.90 5.41 14.26
N HIS A 79 -23.73 4.84 14.58
CA HIS A 79 -23.24 4.64 15.94
C HIS A 79 -22.25 5.69 16.46
N ASN A 80 -21.93 6.71 15.65
CA ASN A 80 -21.02 7.78 16.07
C ASN A 80 -21.76 8.88 16.84
N LYS A 81 -21.12 9.35 17.90
CA LYS A 81 -21.56 10.59 18.58
C LYS A 81 -21.52 11.75 17.59
N TRP A 82 -22.54 12.63 17.61
CA TRP A 82 -22.73 13.73 16.62
C TRP A 82 -21.48 14.59 16.39
N TYR A 83 -20.72 14.91 17.46
CA TYR A 83 -19.51 15.73 17.35
C TYR A 83 -18.41 15.03 16.55
N ARG A 84 -18.29 13.68 16.62
CA ARG A 84 -17.34 12.91 15.81
C ARG A 84 -17.72 12.96 14.32
N SER A 85 -19.00 12.94 14.03
CA SER A 85 -19.50 13.08 12.66
C SER A 85 -19.22 14.48 12.12
N ALA A 86 -19.42 15.52 12.94
CA ALA A 86 -19.09 16.90 12.57
C ALA A 86 -17.58 17.06 12.29
N ILE A 87 -16.72 16.56 13.18
CA ILE A 87 -15.25 16.60 12.97
C ILE A 87 -14.87 15.89 11.67
N LYS A 88 -15.40 14.68 11.44
CA LYS A 88 -15.16 13.94 10.19
C LYS A 88 -15.61 14.73 8.95
N TYR A 89 -16.75 15.38 9.02
CA TYR A 89 -17.27 16.22 7.93
C TYR A 89 -16.29 17.35 7.59
N PHE A 90 -15.81 18.10 8.60
CA PHE A 90 -14.86 19.19 8.37
C PHE A 90 -13.52 18.69 7.83
N VAL A 91 -12.96 17.61 8.40
CA VAL A 91 -11.68 17.05 7.93
C VAL A 91 -11.81 16.56 6.49
N ARG A 92 -12.93 15.93 6.14
CA ARG A 92 -13.20 15.48 4.77
C ARG A 92 -13.37 16.64 3.80
N SER A 93 -14.10 17.69 4.21
CA SER A 93 -14.24 18.91 3.41
C SER A 93 -12.89 19.55 3.14
N TYR A 94 -12.01 19.57 4.14
CA TYR A 94 -10.63 20.01 3.98
C TYR A 94 -9.85 19.10 3.01
N ALA A 95 -10.01 17.77 3.11
CA ALA A 95 -9.36 16.84 2.20
C ALA A 95 -9.81 17.07 0.74
N LYS A 96 -11.10 17.24 0.52
CA LYS A 96 -11.66 17.56 -0.81
C LYS A 96 -11.17 18.91 -1.34
N PHE A 97 -11.12 19.93 -0.49
CA PHE A 97 -10.62 21.24 -0.87
C PHE A 97 -9.14 21.22 -1.29
N LYS A 98 -8.30 20.46 -0.59
CA LYS A 98 -6.88 20.31 -0.93
C LYS A 98 -6.64 19.43 -2.15
N GLY A 99 -7.52 18.45 -2.37
CA GLY A 99 -7.40 17.46 -3.45
C GLY A 99 -6.38 16.37 -3.19
N SER A 100 -6.50 15.26 -3.91
CA SER A 100 -5.63 14.08 -3.77
C SER A 100 -4.16 14.38 -4.05
N ASP A 101 -3.87 15.21 -5.06
CA ASP A 101 -2.50 15.51 -5.48
C ASP A 101 -1.68 16.18 -4.39
N TYR A 102 -2.31 17.03 -3.56
CA TYR A 102 -1.65 17.63 -2.41
C TYR A 102 -1.13 16.58 -1.42
N PHE A 103 -1.95 15.60 -1.08
CA PHE A 103 -1.58 14.54 -0.14
C PHE A 103 -0.64 13.50 -0.76
N LEU A 104 -0.78 13.22 -2.07
CA LEU A 104 0.14 12.37 -2.80
C LEU A 104 1.54 12.99 -2.82
N ASN A 105 1.68 14.28 -3.06
CA ASN A 105 2.97 14.96 -2.98
C ASN A 105 3.58 14.87 -1.57
N LYS A 106 2.76 15.01 -0.52
CA LYS A 106 3.23 14.80 0.86
C LYS A 106 3.66 13.36 1.14
N MET A 107 3.05 12.38 0.47
CA MET A 107 3.47 10.99 0.55
C MET A 107 4.81 10.77 -0.18
N GLU A 108 5.03 11.44 -1.31
CA GLU A 108 6.33 11.43 -1.99
C GLU A 108 7.44 12.06 -1.12
N ASP A 109 7.14 13.12 -0.35
CA ASP A 109 8.09 13.71 0.60
C ASP A 109 8.52 12.69 1.69
N LEU A 110 7.63 11.78 2.11
CA LEU A 110 7.97 10.73 3.08
C LEU A 110 8.95 9.72 2.49
N LYS A 111 8.74 9.30 1.26
CA LYS A 111 9.58 8.29 0.60
C LYS A 111 10.97 8.84 0.24
N ASN A 112 11.07 10.14 -0.03
CA ASN A 112 12.30 10.81 -0.40
C ASN A 112 13.08 11.35 0.81
N GLN A 113 12.74 10.92 2.03
CA GLN A 113 13.37 11.40 3.26
C GLN A 113 14.83 10.94 3.39
N TYR A 114 15.16 9.78 2.84
CA TYR A 114 16.51 9.22 2.84
C TYR A 114 16.93 8.82 1.44
N GLU A 115 18.20 9.10 1.11
CA GLU A 115 18.77 8.69 -0.16
C GLU A 115 18.93 7.17 -0.21
N PHE A 116 18.42 6.54 -1.28
CA PHE A 116 18.44 5.09 -1.46
C PHE A 116 19.86 4.54 -1.45
N ASP A 117 20.81 5.19 -2.17
CA ASP A 117 22.14 4.66 -2.39
C ASP A 117 22.97 4.63 -1.10
N SER A 118 22.81 5.63 -0.23
CA SER A 118 23.51 5.73 1.06
C SER A 118 22.80 4.99 2.20
N SER A 119 21.58 4.49 1.99
CA SER A 119 20.82 3.79 3.04
C SER A 119 21.32 2.36 3.24
N GLU A 120 21.50 1.94 4.49
CA GLU A 120 21.72 0.55 4.85
C GLU A 120 20.43 -0.25 4.84
N TYR A 121 19.33 0.39 5.27
CA TYR A 121 18.00 -0.20 5.28
C TYR A 121 17.14 0.40 4.18
N VAL A 122 16.23 -0.43 3.68
CA VAL A 122 15.18 -0.06 2.74
C VAL A 122 13.85 -0.55 3.29
N ALA A 123 12.77 0.12 2.90
CA ALA A 123 11.43 -0.25 3.30
C ALA A 123 10.41 0.21 2.25
N GLU A 124 9.23 -0.38 2.30
CA GLU A 124 8.08 0.16 1.62
C GLU A 124 7.48 1.28 2.47
N MET A 125 7.70 2.54 2.03
CA MET A 125 7.38 3.72 2.83
C MET A 125 5.94 4.19 2.68
N VAL A 126 5.24 3.79 1.61
CA VAL A 126 4.04 4.52 1.17
C VAL A 126 2.75 3.69 1.16
N TRP A 127 2.83 2.38 1.40
CA TRP A 127 1.65 1.52 1.30
C TRP A 127 1.41 0.59 2.49
N ASP A 128 2.45 0.03 3.10
CA ASP A 128 2.32 -1.03 4.10
C ASP A 128 1.54 -0.58 5.36
N ILE A 129 0.90 -1.52 6.03
CA ILE A 129 0.20 -1.28 7.31
C ILE A 129 1.21 -0.93 8.40
N LYS A 130 2.39 -1.55 8.34
CA LYS A 130 3.52 -1.30 9.25
C LYS A 130 4.81 -1.35 8.46
N THR A 131 5.60 -0.28 8.57
CA THR A 131 6.90 -0.23 7.91
C THR A 131 7.82 -1.32 8.44
N VAL A 132 8.32 -2.17 7.53
CA VAL A 132 9.28 -3.24 7.81
C VAL A 132 10.62 -2.84 7.24
N LEU A 133 11.63 -2.67 8.11
CA LEU A 133 12.98 -2.35 7.69
C LEU A 133 13.71 -3.61 7.23
N CYS A 134 14.14 -3.61 5.97
CA CYS A 134 14.93 -4.68 5.36
C CYS A 134 16.35 -4.19 5.10
N LYS A 135 17.36 -5.02 5.30
CA LYS A 135 18.72 -4.66 4.87
C LYS A 135 18.77 -4.60 3.34
N LYS A 136 19.26 -3.49 2.79
CA LYS A 136 19.40 -3.33 1.33
C LYS A 136 20.25 -4.45 0.72
N SER A 137 21.25 -4.96 1.47
CA SER A 137 22.11 -6.07 1.05
C SER A 137 21.37 -7.39 0.80
N TRP A 138 20.16 -7.58 1.38
CA TRP A 138 19.36 -8.78 1.11
C TRP A 138 18.82 -8.83 -0.31
N PHE A 139 18.66 -7.69 -0.95
CA PHE A 139 18.19 -7.61 -2.34
C PHE A 139 19.35 -7.82 -3.33
N GLY A 140 20.46 -7.07 -3.19
CA GLY A 140 21.63 -7.14 -4.04
C GLY A 140 21.27 -7.18 -5.54
N GLU A 141 21.97 -8.01 -6.31
CA GLU A 141 21.62 -8.27 -7.71
C GLU A 141 20.42 -9.22 -7.84
N GLY A 142 20.00 -9.82 -6.73
CA GLY A 142 18.97 -10.84 -6.69
C GLY A 142 19.44 -12.19 -7.22
N GLN A 143 18.54 -13.15 -7.21
CA GLN A 143 18.78 -14.49 -7.75
C GLN A 143 17.56 -14.95 -8.56
N MET A 144 17.80 -15.77 -9.59
CA MET A 144 16.72 -16.40 -10.34
C MET A 144 16.25 -17.66 -9.63
N ILE A 145 14.96 -17.71 -9.30
CA ILE A 145 14.33 -18.88 -8.70
C ILE A 145 13.23 -19.43 -9.61
N GLN A 146 12.98 -20.73 -9.49
CA GLN A 146 11.85 -21.36 -10.17
C GLN A 146 10.57 -21.00 -9.42
N PHE A 147 9.56 -20.51 -10.14
CA PHE A 147 8.22 -20.27 -9.66
C PHE A 147 7.26 -20.94 -10.63
N GLU A 148 6.72 -22.08 -10.24
CA GLU A 148 5.93 -22.95 -11.12
C GLU A 148 6.66 -23.26 -12.44
N ASP A 149 6.15 -22.80 -13.58
CA ASP A 149 6.70 -23.01 -14.92
C ASP A 149 7.61 -21.89 -15.42
N ILE A 150 7.79 -20.80 -14.62
CA ILE A 150 8.61 -19.65 -14.99
C ILE A 150 9.79 -19.46 -14.01
N LYS A 151 10.78 -18.68 -14.45
CA LYS A 151 11.84 -18.18 -13.58
C LYS A 151 11.58 -16.73 -13.25
N VAL A 152 11.66 -16.39 -11.96
CA VAL A 152 11.48 -15.04 -11.46
C VAL A 152 12.70 -14.57 -10.70
N LYS A 153 12.94 -13.26 -10.71
CA LYS A 153 13.99 -12.63 -9.93
C LYS A 153 13.50 -12.43 -8.50
N ALA A 154 14.26 -12.91 -7.53
CA ALA A 154 13.97 -12.80 -6.11
C ALA A 154 15.13 -12.11 -5.37
N PRO A 155 14.95 -11.63 -4.13
CA PRO A 155 16.03 -11.15 -3.29
C PRO A 155 17.18 -12.16 -3.19
N LYS A 156 18.40 -11.66 -2.99
CA LYS A 156 19.57 -12.52 -2.76
C LYS A 156 19.43 -13.32 -1.47
N ASP A 157 18.90 -12.71 -0.42
CA ASP A 157 18.62 -13.36 0.87
C ASP A 157 17.11 -13.41 1.09
N ILE A 158 16.48 -14.40 0.45
CA ILE A 158 15.02 -14.61 0.51
C ILE A 158 14.58 -14.96 1.93
N ASP A 159 15.36 -15.79 2.63
CA ASP A 159 15.00 -16.29 3.96
C ASP A 159 14.91 -15.15 4.98
N SER A 160 15.91 -14.28 5.02
CA SER A 160 15.91 -13.09 5.90
C SER A 160 14.74 -12.16 5.56
N PHE A 161 14.47 -11.94 4.26
CA PHE A 161 13.35 -11.11 3.80
C PHE A 161 12.01 -11.69 4.25
N LEU A 162 11.76 -12.97 4.02
CA LEU A 162 10.49 -13.61 4.38
C LEU A 162 10.31 -13.69 5.90
N LYS A 163 11.38 -13.93 6.66
CA LYS A 163 11.31 -13.99 8.13
C LYS A 163 10.92 -12.64 8.75
N VAL A 164 11.43 -11.53 8.23
CA VAL A 164 11.11 -10.21 8.80
C VAL A 164 9.66 -9.81 8.52
N TYR A 165 9.08 -10.24 7.37
CA TYR A 165 7.69 -9.96 7.02
C TYR A 165 6.69 -10.93 7.66
N TYR A 166 7.00 -12.23 7.67
CA TYR A 166 6.04 -13.29 7.98
C TYR A 166 6.43 -14.15 9.19
N GLY A 167 7.60 -13.89 9.82
CA GLY A 167 8.10 -14.73 10.91
C GLY A 167 8.46 -16.14 10.43
N ASP A 168 7.87 -17.16 11.05
CA ASP A 168 8.03 -18.56 10.61
C ASP A 168 7.14 -18.85 9.38
N TYR A 169 7.57 -18.33 8.23
CA TYR A 169 6.82 -18.42 6.97
C TYR A 169 6.67 -19.84 6.42
N MET A 170 7.49 -20.80 6.91
CA MET A 170 7.37 -22.22 6.56
C MET A 170 6.19 -22.89 7.26
N LYS A 171 5.69 -22.29 8.35
CA LYS A 171 4.53 -22.78 9.07
C LYS A 171 3.25 -22.23 8.47
N LEU A 172 2.45 -23.10 7.88
CA LEU A 172 1.15 -22.70 7.36
C LEU A 172 0.24 -22.19 8.49
N PRO A 173 -0.52 -21.11 8.26
CA PRO A 173 -1.50 -20.64 9.22
C PRO A 173 -2.58 -21.70 9.48
N PRO A 174 -3.33 -21.63 10.60
CA PRO A 174 -4.50 -22.47 10.83
C PRO A 174 -5.47 -22.44 9.67
N VAL A 175 -6.17 -23.55 9.42
CA VAL A 175 -7.05 -23.72 8.25
C VAL A 175 -8.10 -22.61 8.16
N GLU A 176 -8.66 -22.19 9.31
CA GLU A 176 -9.65 -21.13 9.43
C GLU A 176 -9.11 -19.74 9.02
N GLN A 177 -7.79 -19.56 9.01
CA GLN A 177 -7.14 -18.30 8.60
C GLN A 177 -6.70 -18.31 7.13
N ARG A 178 -6.84 -19.46 6.42
CA ARG A 178 -6.48 -19.60 4.99
C ARG A 178 -7.61 -19.12 4.08
N VAL A 179 -8.13 -17.93 4.36
CA VAL A 179 -9.20 -17.32 3.57
C VAL A 179 -8.64 -16.14 2.77
N PRO A 180 -9.14 -15.91 1.54
CA PRO A 180 -8.75 -14.73 0.76
C PRO A 180 -9.05 -13.44 1.56
N SER A 181 -8.06 -12.55 1.65
CA SER A 181 -8.21 -11.27 2.35
C SER A 181 -8.75 -10.15 1.45
N HIS A 182 -8.82 -10.39 0.14
CA HIS A 182 -9.27 -9.41 -0.83
C HIS A 182 -10.77 -9.54 -1.09
N GLY A 183 -11.55 -8.51 -0.72
CA GLY A 183 -13.00 -8.45 -0.92
C GLY A 183 -13.38 -8.01 -2.32
N TYR A 184 -12.94 -8.71 -3.38
CA TYR A 184 -13.39 -8.46 -4.74
C TYR A 184 -13.69 -9.76 -5.50
N ALA A 185 -14.59 -9.68 -6.48
CA ALA A 185 -14.86 -10.74 -7.44
C ALA A 185 -14.29 -10.38 -8.82
N LEU A 186 -13.78 -11.37 -9.55
CA LEU A 186 -13.27 -11.20 -10.91
C LEU A 186 -14.29 -11.72 -11.91
N TYR A 187 -14.60 -10.90 -12.90
CA TYR A 187 -15.46 -11.26 -14.02
C TYR A 187 -14.68 -11.09 -15.33
N LYS A 188 -14.80 -12.07 -16.23
CA LYS A 188 -14.27 -11.94 -17.59
C LYS A 188 -15.10 -10.87 -18.33
N ARG A 189 -14.45 -9.94 -19.01
CA ARG A 189 -15.15 -9.00 -19.89
C ARG A 189 -15.55 -9.70 -21.18
N GLU A 190 -16.72 -9.36 -21.69
CA GLU A 190 -17.22 -9.79 -22.99
C GLU A 190 -16.44 -9.15 -24.13
#